data_e9e6d5c361a57edb37fef5240fd928f1
#
_entry.id   e9e6d5c361a57edb37fef5240fd928f1
#
_cell.length_a   1.000
_cell.length_b   1.000
_cell.length_c   1.000
_cell.angle_alpha   90.00
_cell.angle_beta   90.00
_cell.angle_gamma   90.00
#
_symmetry.space_group_name_H-M   'P 1'
#
loop_
_entity.id
_entity.type
_entity.pdbx_description
1 polymer ?
#
loop_
_entity_poly.entity_id
_entity_poly.type
_entity_poly.pdbx_seq_one_letter_code
_entity_poly.pdbx_strand_id
1 'polypeptide(L)'
;MGELMTDIPISLSQVTADWLEQQFHDAGHDISGIIGFNHAPMEGFTGAMGEVGIFTIQWQEGSDPNLPESFVAKCPLDDDIARLYNEVMQYYVRESGFYADLVDQVDMRIPKCWVNRFDHETGRAFLLLEYLGHAEKGDILKGCEIKVMEKLVTDLASMHGKFWMDQRLREIPWLIDWTAESLKLGIDITRHSWNCLLYTSDAADE
;
A
#
# COMPACT_ATOMS: atom_id res chain seq x y z
N MET A 1 -24.20 1.01 25.02
CA MET A 1 -23.99 -0.14 24.14
C MET A 1 -23.33 0.48 22.93
N GLY A 2 -21.98 0.57 22.94
CA GLY A 2 -21.20 1.25 21.90
C GLY A 2 -21.27 0.41 20.63
N GLU A 3 -21.62 1.04 19.54
CA GLU A 3 -21.35 0.50 18.21
C GLU A 3 -19.85 0.19 18.17
N LEU A 4 -19.53 -1.06 17.94
CA LEU A 4 -18.16 -1.47 17.64
C LEU A 4 -17.75 -0.70 16.39
N MET A 5 -16.78 0.21 16.51
CA MET A 5 -16.19 0.94 15.39
C MET A 5 -15.32 -0.04 14.57
N THR A 6 -15.98 -1.01 13.94
CA THR A 6 -15.33 -2.07 13.13
C THR A 6 -15.17 -1.67 11.68
N ASP A 7 -15.81 -0.58 11.26
CA ASP A 7 -15.76 -0.13 9.87
C ASP A 7 -14.42 0.53 9.55
N ILE A 8 -13.77 0.03 8.50
CA ILE A 8 -12.57 0.65 7.95
C ILE A 8 -12.98 2.00 7.33
N PRO A 9 -12.32 3.12 7.69
CA PRO A 9 -12.60 4.44 7.12
C PRO A 9 -12.48 4.43 5.59
N ILE A 10 -13.36 5.19 4.92
CA ILE A 10 -13.34 5.32 3.45
C ILE A 10 -12.39 6.41 2.96
N SER A 11 -11.88 7.25 3.86
CA SER A 11 -10.85 8.25 3.57
C SER A 11 -9.97 8.48 4.80
N LEU A 12 -8.76 9.00 4.59
CA LEU A 12 -7.85 9.33 5.68
C LEU A 12 -8.40 10.41 6.62
N SER A 13 -9.27 11.29 6.11
CA SER A 13 -9.91 12.34 6.91
C SER A 13 -10.93 11.83 7.93
N GLN A 14 -11.43 10.60 7.77
CA GLN A 14 -12.37 9.97 8.69
C GLN A 14 -11.66 9.18 9.81
N VAL A 15 -10.35 9.00 9.73
CA VAL A 15 -9.59 8.33 10.77
C VAL A 15 -9.56 9.19 12.03
N THR A 16 -9.88 8.59 13.18
CA THR A 16 -9.84 9.22 14.49
C THR A 16 -8.77 8.60 15.36
N ALA A 17 -8.35 9.31 16.43
CA ALA A 17 -7.42 8.77 17.41
C ALA A 17 -7.96 7.49 18.05
N ASP A 18 -9.24 7.48 18.47
CA ASP A 18 -9.87 6.33 19.10
C ASP A 18 -9.89 5.10 18.18
N TRP A 19 -10.18 5.32 16.87
CA TRP A 19 -10.12 4.24 15.89
C TRP A 19 -8.70 3.70 15.75
N LEU A 20 -7.69 4.58 15.64
CA LEU A 20 -6.28 4.17 15.56
C LEU A 20 -5.83 3.41 16.82
N GLU A 21 -6.17 3.88 18.02
CA GLU A 21 -5.87 3.17 19.26
C GLU A 21 -6.36 1.73 19.20
N GLN A 22 -7.62 1.55 18.79
CA GLN A 22 -8.18 0.21 18.65
C GLN A 22 -7.39 -0.63 17.63
N GLN A 23 -6.98 -0.04 16.49
CA GLN A 23 -6.20 -0.77 15.49
C GLN A 23 -4.80 -1.17 15.99
N PHE A 24 -4.14 -0.30 16.76
CA PHE A 24 -2.85 -0.62 17.38
C PHE A 24 -2.99 -1.74 18.42
N HIS A 25 -4.03 -1.73 19.24
CA HIS A 25 -4.32 -2.81 20.18
C HIS A 25 -4.63 -4.12 19.47
N ASP A 26 -5.47 -4.09 18.44
CA ASP A 26 -5.82 -5.27 17.63
C ASP A 26 -4.59 -5.87 16.92
N ALA A 27 -3.63 -5.03 16.54
CA ALA A 27 -2.36 -5.43 15.95
C ALA A 27 -1.31 -5.91 16.99
N GLY A 28 -1.68 -5.88 18.30
CA GLY A 28 -0.84 -6.38 19.38
C GLY A 28 0.27 -5.42 19.83
N HIS A 29 0.16 -4.13 19.50
CA HIS A 29 1.12 -3.13 19.97
C HIS A 29 0.82 -2.69 21.40
N ASP A 30 1.89 -2.47 22.19
CA ASP A 30 1.80 -1.98 23.56
C ASP A 30 1.70 -0.45 23.56
N ILE A 31 0.47 0.05 23.61
CA ILE A 31 0.16 1.47 23.71
C ILE A 31 -0.71 1.76 24.91
N SER A 32 -0.45 2.88 25.59
CA SER A 32 -1.30 3.39 26.67
C SER A 32 -2.42 4.32 26.16
N GLY A 33 -2.26 4.87 24.96
CA GLY A 33 -3.24 5.73 24.30
C GLY A 33 -2.59 6.74 23.34
N ILE A 34 -3.43 7.47 22.62
CA ILE A 34 -3.05 8.56 21.71
C ILE A 34 -3.55 9.89 22.29
N ILE A 35 -2.62 10.78 22.70
CA ILE A 35 -2.96 12.10 23.26
C ILE A 35 -3.00 13.21 22.20
N GLY A 36 -2.46 12.95 21.03
CA GLY A 36 -2.48 13.88 19.90
C GLY A 36 -2.38 13.13 18.58
N PHE A 37 -3.19 13.55 17.63
CA PHE A 37 -3.22 12.97 16.28
C PHE A 37 -3.41 14.07 15.24
N ASN A 38 -2.58 14.04 14.21
CA ASN A 38 -2.72 14.91 13.05
C ASN A 38 -2.43 14.13 11.76
N HIS A 39 -3.07 14.53 10.66
CA HIS A 39 -2.76 14.00 9.37
C HIS A 39 -2.52 15.14 8.35
N ALA A 40 -1.60 14.92 7.43
CA ALA A 40 -1.28 15.81 6.33
C ALA A 40 -1.16 15.02 5.01
N PRO A 41 -1.53 15.60 3.87
CA PRO A 41 -1.26 15.00 2.57
C PRO A 41 0.26 14.83 2.38
N MET A 42 0.67 13.79 1.69
CA MET A 42 2.07 13.59 1.33
C MET A 42 2.40 14.46 0.12
N GLU A 43 3.18 15.54 0.31
CA GLU A 43 3.54 16.46 -0.76
C GLU A 43 4.28 15.76 -1.92
N GLY A 44 3.89 16.09 -3.13
CA GLY A 44 4.49 15.54 -4.36
C GLY A 44 4.21 14.05 -4.59
N PHE A 45 3.23 13.49 -3.87
CA PHE A 45 2.75 12.13 -4.07
C PHE A 45 1.22 12.13 -4.14
N THR A 46 0.68 12.00 -5.33
CA THR A 46 -0.74 11.68 -5.54
C THR A 46 -0.81 10.20 -5.85
N GLY A 47 -1.37 9.41 -4.94
CA GLY A 47 -1.64 8.00 -5.21
C GLY A 47 -2.59 7.89 -6.40
N ALA A 48 -2.20 7.15 -7.45
CA ALA A 48 -3.04 7.01 -8.63
C ALA A 48 -4.38 6.31 -8.33
N MET A 49 -4.39 5.40 -7.35
CA MET A 49 -5.52 4.54 -7.01
C MET A 49 -5.89 4.60 -5.52
N GLY A 50 -5.25 5.47 -4.75
CA GLY A 50 -5.47 5.56 -3.32
C GLY A 50 -5.08 6.91 -2.73
N GLU A 51 -5.68 7.23 -1.60
CA GLU A 51 -5.27 8.34 -0.76
C GLU A 51 -4.03 7.95 0.04
N VAL A 52 -3.02 8.83 0.08
CA VAL A 52 -1.79 8.63 0.85
C VAL A 52 -1.52 9.89 1.66
N GLY A 53 -1.26 9.71 2.94
CA GLY A 53 -0.98 10.82 3.85
C GLY A 53 0.05 10.46 4.91
N ILE A 54 0.55 11.48 5.58
CA ILE A 54 1.44 11.34 6.73
C ILE A 54 0.60 11.51 7.99
N PHE A 55 0.64 10.52 8.87
CA PHE A 55 0.05 10.57 10.20
C PHE A 55 1.13 10.88 11.22
N THR A 56 0.86 11.84 12.09
CA THR A 56 1.72 12.16 13.24
C THR A 56 0.95 11.87 14.52
N ILE A 57 1.52 11.03 15.37
CA ILE A 57 0.88 10.54 16.60
C ILE A 57 1.73 10.96 17.80
N GLN A 58 1.08 11.49 18.82
CA GLN A 58 1.66 11.69 20.15
C GLN A 58 1.13 10.62 21.08
N TRP A 59 2.03 9.78 21.56
CA TRP A 59 1.69 8.67 22.43
C TRP A 59 1.52 9.12 23.88
N GLN A 60 0.59 8.50 24.56
CA GLN A 60 0.44 8.65 26.01
C GLN A 60 1.64 8.03 26.74
N GLU A 61 2.02 8.61 27.87
CA GLU A 61 3.07 8.05 28.74
C GLU A 61 2.73 6.61 29.15
N GLY A 62 3.73 5.73 29.08
CA GLY A 62 3.56 4.29 29.32
C GLY A 62 3.41 3.45 28.06
N SER A 63 3.30 4.06 26.88
CA SER A 63 3.39 3.34 25.60
C SER A 63 4.84 2.89 25.32
N ASP A 64 5.02 1.86 24.45
CA ASP A 64 6.34 1.40 24.02
C ASP A 64 7.18 2.57 23.49
N PRO A 65 8.35 2.89 24.08
CA PRO A 65 9.18 4.00 23.67
C PRO A 65 9.81 3.84 22.27
N ASN A 66 9.71 2.66 21.66
CA ASN A 66 10.19 2.41 20.30
C ASN A 66 9.12 2.67 19.22
N LEU A 67 7.91 3.05 19.61
CA LEU A 67 6.87 3.43 18.64
C LEU A 67 7.29 4.72 17.92
N PRO A 68 7.25 4.76 16.58
CA PRO A 68 7.49 6.01 15.85
C PRO A 68 6.34 7.00 16.07
N GLU A 69 6.65 8.28 15.87
CA GLU A 69 5.64 9.34 15.90
C GLU A 69 5.03 9.60 14.52
N SER A 70 5.69 9.16 13.44
CA SER A 70 5.26 9.43 12.07
C SER A 70 5.09 8.16 11.27
N PHE A 71 4.01 8.11 10.48
CA PHE A 71 3.61 6.98 9.66
C PHE A 71 3.13 7.45 8.29
N VAL A 72 3.15 6.54 7.31
CA VAL A 72 2.43 6.71 6.05
C VAL A 72 1.13 5.92 6.12
N ALA A 73 0.02 6.61 5.98
CA ALA A 73 -1.30 5.98 5.91
C ALA A 73 -1.76 5.88 4.45
N LYS A 74 -2.41 4.78 4.11
CA LYS A 74 -2.96 4.51 2.77
C LYS A 74 -4.36 3.91 2.88
N CYS A 75 -5.27 4.39 2.03
CA CYS A 75 -6.57 3.78 1.80
C CYS A 75 -7.00 3.94 0.33
N PRO A 76 -7.96 3.14 -0.18
CA PRO A 76 -8.51 3.34 -1.51
C PRO A 76 -9.14 4.73 -1.66
N LEU A 77 -9.09 5.30 -2.86
CA LEU A 77 -9.91 6.48 -3.19
C LEU A 77 -11.39 6.06 -3.24
N ASP A 78 -12.24 6.90 -2.65
CA ASP A 78 -13.69 6.71 -2.69
C ASP A 78 -14.29 7.37 -3.95
N ASP A 79 -13.85 6.89 -5.12
CA ASP A 79 -14.45 7.25 -6.41
C ASP A 79 -14.69 5.99 -7.27
N ASP A 80 -15.62 6.09 -8.20
CA ASP A 80 -16.08 4.93 -8.98
C ASP A 80 -15.01 4.35 -9.89
N ILE A 81 -14.11 5.18 -10.43
CA ILE A 81 -13.02 4.75 -11.31
C ILE A 81 -11.95 4.02 -10.50
N ALA A 82 -11.51 4.59 -9.39
CA ALA A 82 -10.52 3.96 -8.51
C ALA A 82 -11.07 2.65 -7.93
N ARG A 83 -12.36 2.63 -7.58
CA ARG A 83 -13.03 1.42 -7.08
C ARG A 83 -13.04 0.31 -8.14
N LEU A 84 -13.42 0.63 -9.39
CA LEU A 84 -13.40 -0.32 -10.51
C LEU A 84 -11.98 -0.86 -10.74
N TYR A 85 -10.96 0.01 -10.77
CA TYR A 85 -9.58 -0.42 -10.94
C TYR A 85 -9.10 -1.30 -9.78
N ASN A 86 -9.43 -0.95 -8.53
CA ASN A 86 -9.09 -1.75 -7.37
C ASN A 86 -9.77 -3.13 -7.40
N GLU A 87 -11.03 -3.20 -7.84
CA GLU A 87 -11.76 -4.46 -8.01
C GLU A 87 -11.11 -5.36 -9.07
N VAL A 88 -10.80 -4.80 -10.24
CA VAL A 88 -10.21 -5.54 -11.36
C VAL A 88 -8.76 -5.92 -11.09
N MET A 89 -7.94 -4.99 -10.63
CA MET A 89 -6.49 -5.18 -10.44
C MET A 89 -6.13 -5.68 -9.04
N GLN A 90 -7.07 -5.63 -8.10
CA GLN A 90 -6.94 -6.12 -6.73
C GLN A 90 -5.73 -5.54 -5.98
N TYR A 91 -5.41 -4.25 -6.19
CA TYR A 91 -4.22 -3.62 -5.63
C TYR A 91 -4.15 -3.76 -4.10
N TYR A 92 -5.22 -3.40 -3.39
CA TYR A 92 -5.26 -3.44 -1.94
C TYR A 92 -5.37 -4.85 -1.36
N VAL A 93 -6.07 -5.76 -2.04
CA VAL A 93 -6.07 -7.19 -1.69
C VAL A 93 -4.65 -7.74 -1.67
N ARG A 94 -3.89 -7.42 -2.73
CA ARG A 94 -2.52 -7.92 -2.91
C ARG A 94 -1.54 -7.24 -1.96
N GLU A 95 -1.64 -5.92 -1.76
CA GLU A 95 -0.75 -5.20 -0.84
C GLU A 95 -1.01 -5.63 0.62
N SER A 96 -2.27 -5.72 1.03
CA SER A 96 -2.64 -6.20 2.36
C SER A 96 -2.24 -7.66 2.57
N GLY A 97 -2.51 -8.53 1.59
CA GLY A 97 -2.13 -9.94 1.63
C GLY A 97 -0.61 -10.14 1.69
N PHE A 98 0.16 -9.36 0.94
CA PHE A 98 1.62 -9.39 1.02
C PHE A 98 2.13 -9.10 2.43
N TYR A 99 1.62 -8.07 3.08
CA TYR A 99 1.99 -7.74 4.47
C TYR A 99 1.49 -8.77 5.48
N ALA A 100 0.38 -9.47 5.20
CA ALA A 100 -0.14 -10.50 6.10
C ALA A 100 0.63 -11.83 5.99
N ASP A 101 0.99 -12.27 4.78
CA ASP A 101 1.39 -13.64 4.53
C ASP A 101 2.84 -13.81 4.07
N LEU A 102 3.44 -12.80 3.44
CA LEU A 102 4.72 -12.96 2.75
C LEU A 102 5.83 -12.02 3.22
N VAL A 103 5.54 -10.90 3.87
CA VAL A 103 6.53 -9.88 4.20
C VAL A 103 7.70 -10.44 5.01
N ASP A 104 7.43 -11.30 5.99
CA ASP A 104 8.46 -11.92 6.86
C ASP A 104 9.33 -12.94 6.12
N GLN A 105 8.95 -13.32 4.91
CA GLN A 105 9.69 -14.24 4.07
C GLN A 105 10.58 -13.53 3.05
N VAL A 106 10.59 -12.21 3.00
CA VAL A 106 11.31 -11.42 1.99
C VAL A 106 12.54 -10.77 2.61
N ASP A 107 13.73 -11.04 2.04
CA ASP A 107 15.02 -10.56 2.56
C ASP A 107 15.41 -9.19 1.98
N MET A 108 14.46 -8.36 1.59
CA MET A 108 14.71 -6.99 1.14
C MET A 108 14.12 -5.97 2.11
N ARG A 109 14.66 -4.73 2.09
CA ARG A 109 14.16 -3.64 2.93
C ARG A 109 12.77 -3.23 2.45
N ILE A 110 11.78 -3.49 3.29
CA ILE A 110 10.37 -3.14 3.07
C ILE A 110 9.94 -2.25 4.24
N PRO A 111 9.10 -1.22 4.01
CA PRO A 111 8.51 -0.45 5.11
C PRO A 111 7.77 -1.37 6.06
N LYS A 112 7.99 -1.22 7.37
CA LYS A 112 7.24 -1.98 8.37
C LYS A 112 5.76 -1.61 8.28
N CYS A 113 4.88 -2.60 8.28
CA CYS A 113 3.44 -2.41 8.41
C CYS A 113 3.07 -2.46 9.91
N TRP A 114 2.45 -1.40 10.39
CA TRP A 114 2.03 -1.26 11.79
C TRP A 114 0.56 -1.63 11.98
N VAL A 115 -0.28 -1.26 11.01
CA VAL A 115 -1.69 -1.62 10.96
C VAL A 115 -2.02 -2.06 9.55
N ASN A 116 -2.66 -3.23 9.42
CA ASN A 116 -3.11 -3.79 8.16
C ASN A 116 -4.57 -4.23 8.31
N ARG A 117 -5.48 -3.49 7.68
CA ARG A 117 -6.91 -3.79 7.68
C ARG A 117 -7.41 -3.94 6.26
N PHE A 118 -8.10 -5.04 6.00
CA PHE A 118 -8.76 -5.28 4.73
C PHE A 118 -10.10 -5.98 4.96
N ASP A 119 -11.13 -5.48 4.32
CA ASP A 119 -12.46 -6.07 4.34
C ASP A 119 -12.79 -6.62 2.94
N HIS A 120 -12.92 -7.92 2.86
CA HIS A 120 -13.20 -8.64 1.61
C HIS A 120 -14.62 -8.41 1.05
N GLU A 121 -15.57 -8.03 1.90
CA GLU A 121 -16.96 -7.80 1.48
C GLU A 121 -17.13 -6.43 0.83
N THR A 122 -16.48 -5.42 1.40
CA THR A 122 -16.59 -4.02 0.95
C THR A 122 -15.45 -3.56 0.07
N GLY A 123 -14.32 -4.29 0.04
CA GLY A 123 -13.08 -3.87 -0.60
C GLY A 123 -12.36 -2.72 0.10
N ARG A 124 -12.82 -2.31 1.29
CA ARG A 124 -12.16 -1.27 2.09
C ARG A 124 -10.82 -1.76 2.62
N ALA A 125 -9.85 -0.88 2.62
CA ALA A 125 -8.52 -1.17 3.13
C ALA A 125 -7.96 0.03 3.90
N PHE A 126 -7.11 -0.25 4.87
CA PHE A 126 -6.29 0.74 5.54
C PHE A 126 -4.94 0.12 5.90
N LEU A 127 -3.88 0.76 5.46
CA LEU A 127 -2.51 0.38 5.78
C LEU A 127 -1.82 1.54 6.49
N LEU A 128 -1.19 1.26 7.62
CA LEU A 128 -0.32 2.20 8.32
C LEU A 128 1.11 1.66 8.26
N LEU A 129 1.94 2.34 7.49
CA LEU A 129 3.29 1.92 7.15
C LEU A 129 4.33 2.81 7.82
N GLU A 130 5.54 2.30 7.92
CA GLU A 130 6.71 3.07 8.34
C GLU A 130 6.90 4.30 7.46
N TYR A 131 7.12 5.45 8.10
CA TYR A 131 7.49 6.68 7.42
C TYR A 131 8.99 6.71 7.14
N LEU A 132 9.36 6.74 5.87
CA LEU A 132 10.75 6.77 5.39
C LEU A 132 11.19 8.19 5.02
N GLY A 133 10.81 9.19 5.82
CA GLY A 133 11.13 10.60 5.54
C GLY A 133 12.62 10.93 5.48
N HIS A 134 13.48 10.02 5.97
CA HIS A 134 14.93 10.11 5.84
C HIS A 134 15.48 9.53 4.52
N ALA A 135 14.63 8.84 3.75
CA ALA A 135 15.04 8.25 2.48
C ALA A 135 14.96 9.29 1.35
N GLU A 136 15.93 9.25 0.46
CA GLU A 136 15.92 10.08 -0.73
C GLU A 136 14.89 9.55 -1.74
N LYS A 137 13.99 10.42 -2.18
CA LYS A 137 13.03 10.08 -3.22
C LYS A 137 13.71 10.13 -4.59
N GLY A 138 13.66 9.03 -5.33
CA GLY A 138 14.14 9.02 -6.71
C GLY A 138 13.32 9.94 -7.62
N ASP A 139 13.96 10.47 -8.65
CA ASP A 139 13.33 11.28 -9.70
C ASP A 139 13.17 10.41 -10.96
N ILE A 140 11.94 10.11 -11.33
CA ILE A 140 11.63 9.22 -12.47
C ILE A 140 12.17 9.76 -13.80
N LEU A 141 12.32 11.09 -13.94
CA LEU A 141 12.83 11.71 -15.16
C LEU A 141 14.36 11.66 -15.23
N LYS A 142 15.02 11.66 -14.08
CA LYS A 142 16.50 11.57 -14.00
C LYS A 142 16.99 10.12 -13.98
N GLY A 143 16.09 9.18 -13.65
CA GLY A 143 16.47 7.79 -13.43
C GLY A 143 17.21 7.59 -12.10
N CYS A 144 18.02 6.54 -12.00
CA CYS A 144 18.81 6.24 -10.82
C CYS A 144 20.23 5.81 -11.18
N GLU A 145 21.13 5.88 -10.22
CA GLU A 145 22.51 5.39 -10.39
C GLU A 145 22.54 3.87 -10.62
N ILE A 146 23.49 3.40 -11.44
CA ILE A 146 23.67 1.98 -11.76
C ILE A 146 23.78 1.13 -10.49
N LYS A 147 24.53 1.60 -9.49
CA LYS A 147 24.69 0.87 -8.21
C LYS A 147 23.38 0.67 -7.44
N VAL A 148 22.47 1.65 -7.50
CA VAL A 148 21.14 1.53 -6.89
C VAL A 148 20.32 0.48 -7.63
N MET A 149 20.39 0.50 -8.97
CA MET A 149 19.71 -0.48 -9.82
C MET A 149 20.27 -1.90 -9.61
N GLU A 150 21.58 -2.06 -9.55
CA GLU A 150 22.24 -3.36 -9.28
C GLU A 150 21.75 -3.95 -7.96
N LYS A 151 21.70 -3.12 -6.90
CA LYS A 151 21.19 -3.57 -5.59
C LYS A 151 19.71 -3.98 -5.70
N LEU A 152 18.87 -3.17 -6.31
CA LEU A 152 17.44 -3.47 -6.47
C LEU A 152 17.21 -4.77 -7.24
N VAL A 153 17.91 -4.96 -8.37
CA VAL A 153 17.81 -6.19 -9.17
C VAL A 153 18.31 -7.41 -8.40
N THR A 154 19.35 -7.25 -7.59
CA THR A 154 19.87 -8.33 -6.73
C THR A 154 18.85 -8.72 -5.65
N ASP A 155 18.25 -7.74 -4.98
CA ASP A 155 17.22 -7.96 -3.97
C ASP A 155 15.97 -8.64 -4.58
N LEU A 156 15.53 -8.18 -5.76
CA LEU A 156 14.44 -8.81 -6.52
C LEU A 156 14.78 -10.24 -6.96
N ALA A 157 15.98 -10.47 -7.45
CA ALA A 157 16.43 -11.81 -7.84
C ALA A 157 16.46 -12.77 -6.66
N SER A 158 16.88 -12.29 -5.48
CA SER A 158 16.83 -13.07 -4.24
C SER A 158 15.39 -13.45 -3.87
N MET A 159 14.46 -12.48 -3.91
CA MET A 159 13.04 -12.73 -3.66
C MET A 159 12.45 -13.71 -4.68
N HIS A 160 12.69 -13.51 -5.97
CA HIS A 160 12.21 -14.42 -7.01
C HIS A 160 12.80 -15.82 -6.86
N GLY A 161 14.10 -15.94 -6.51
CA GLY A 161 14.75 -17.23 -6.27
C GLY A 161 14.14 -17.98 -5.09
N LYS A 162 13.81 -17.27 -4.02
CA LYS A 162 13.17 -17.84 -2.83
C LYS A 162 11.80 -18.44 -3.12
N PHE A 163 11.01 -17.77 -3.93
CA PHE A 163 9.66 -18.20 -4.29
C PHE A 163 9.59 -18.99 -5.61
N TRP A 164 10.73 -19.28 -6.24
CA TRP A 164 10.76 -19.99 -7.51
C TRP A 164 10.17 -21.40 -7.39
N MET A 165 9.12 -21.68 -8.18
CA MET A 165 8.43 -22.97 -8.20
C MET A 165 7.81 -23.39 -6.85
N ASP A 166 7.65 -22.47 -5.89
CA ASP A 166 7.02 -22.76 -4.61
C ASP A 166 5.51 -23.01 -4.80
N GLN A 167 5.11 -24.27 -4.60
CA GLN A 167 3.72 -24.68 -4.80
C GLN A 167 2.76 -24.06 -3.77
N ARG A 168 3.28 -23.67 -2.58
CA ARG A 168 2.46 -23.04 -1.53
C ARG A 168 1.85 -21.70 -2.00
N LEU A 169 2.51 -21.01 -2.94
CA LEU A 169 1.99 -19.76 -3.50
C LEU A 169 0.65 -19.95 -4.24
N ARG A 170 0.37 -21.16 -4.74
CA ARG A 170 -0.91 -21.48 -5.41
C ARG A 170 -2.08 -21.62 -4.44
N GLU A 171 -1.79 -21.80 -3.17
CA GLU A 171 -2.77 -21.93 -2.10
C GLU A 171 -3.15 -20.57 -1.49
N ILE A 172 -2.44 -19.49 -1.88
CA ILE A 172 -2.68 -18.14 -1.40
C ILE A 172 -3.79 -17.49 -2.25
N PRO A 173 -4.99 -17.25 -1.68
CA PRO A 173 -6.16 -16.86 -2.49
C PRO A 173 -6.04 -15.50 -3.17
N TRP A 174 -5.24 -14.59 -2.63
CA TRP A 174 -5.07 -13.24 -3.15
C TRP A 174 -3.95 -13.13 -4.20
N LEU A 175 -3.12 -14.16 -4.37
CA LEU A 175 -2.13 -14.21 -5.45
C LEU A 175 -2.83 -14.56 -6.78
N ILE A 176 -2.83 -13.58 -7.69
CA ILE A 176 -3.46 -13.75 -9.01
C ILE A 176 -2.55 -14.57 -9.91
N ASP A 177 -3.10 -15.64 -10.51
CA ASP A 177 -2.48 -16.37 -11.60
C ASP A 177 -2.48 -15.51 -12.89
N TRP A 178 -1.45 -15.65 -13.74
CA TRP A 178 -1.36 -15.01 -15.05
C TRP A 178 -2.50 -15.36 -16.00
N THR A 179 -3.25 -16.42 -15.73
CA THR A 179 -4.42 -16.83 -16.50
C THR A 179 -5.70 -16.12 -16.08
N ALA A 180 -5.68 -15.35 -14.99
CA ALA A 180 -6.86 -14.66 -14.50
C ALA A 180 -7.43 -13.67 -15.52
N GLU A 181 -8.76 -13.61 -15.61
CA GLU A 181 -9.46 -12.68 -16.52
C GLU A 181 -9.10 -11.21 -16.23
N SER A 182 -8.84 -10.86 -14.97
CA SER A 182 -8.38 -9.52 -14.57
C SER A 182 -7.08 -9.11 -15.24
N LEU A 183 -6.13 -10.04 -15.42
CA LEU A 183 -4.88 -9.76 -16.14
C LEU A 183 -5.09 -9.58 -17.62
N LYS A 184 -5.98 -10.35 -18.24
CA LYS A 184 -6.36 -10.17 -19.66
C LYS A 184 -6.95 -8.79 -19.88
N LEU A 185 -7.88 -8.37 -19.01
CA LEU A 185 -8.46 -7.03 -19.08
C LEU A 185 -7.39 -5.94 -18.94
N GLY A 186 -6.44 -6.10 -17.99
CA GLY A 186 -5.30 -5.18 -17.84
C GLY A 186 -4.44 -5.06 -19.10
N ILE A 187 -4.18 -6.19 -19.78
CA ILE A 187 -3.45 -6.21 -21.05
C ILE A 187 -4.23 -5.48 -22.14
N ASP A 188 -5.53 -5.69 -22.25
CA ASP A 188 -6.37 -5.04 -23.26
C ASP A 188 -6.49 -3.54 -23.03
N ILE A 189 -6.63 -3.08 -21.79
CA ILE A 189 -6.58 -1.67 -21.42
C ILE A 189 -5.23 -1.06 -21.81
N THR A 190 -4.12 -1.72 -21.49
CA THR A 190 -2.76 -1.26 -21.82
C THR A 190 -2.58 -1.15 -23.33
N ARG A 191 -3.04 -2.14 -24.08
CA ARG A 191 -2.98 -2.13 -25.56
C ARG A 191 -3.79 -0.98 -26.15
N HIS A 192 -4.99 -0.72 -25.62
CA HIS A 192 -5.81 0.40 -26.05
C HIS A 192 -5.12 1.74 -25.78
N SER A 193 -4.61 1.93 -24.57
CA SER A 193 -3.89 3.16 -24.16
C SER A 193 -2.64 3.40 -25.01
N TRP A 194 -1.91 2.33 -25.36
CA TRP A 194 -0.76 2.40 -26.25
C TRP A 194 -1.14 2.89 -27.64
N ASN A 195 -2.21 2.37 -28.21
CA ASN A 195 -2.70 2.82 -29.53
C ASN A 195 -3.14 4.29 -29.51
N CYS A 196 -3.77 4.74 -28.43
CA CYS A 196 -4.13 6.16 -28.24
C CYS A 196 -2.87 7.05 -28.16
N LEU A 197 -1.83 6.60 -27.44
CA LEU A 197 -0.56 7.33 -27.34
C LEU A 197 0.13 7.47 -28.69
N LEU A 198 0.21 6.40 -29.48
CA LEU A 198 0.80 6.44 -30.81
C LEU A 198 0.05 7.41 -31.73
N TYR A 199 -1.28 7.35 -31.71
CA TYR A 199 -2.09 8.28 -32.52
C TYR A 199 -1.84 9.75 -32.16
N THR A 200 -1.72 10.07 -30.86
CA THR A 200 -1.45 11.46 -30.42
C THR A 200 -0.03 11.89 -30.76
N SER A 201 0.94 11.00 -30.78
CA SER A 201 2.32 11.31 -31.20
C SER A 201 2.39 11.63 -32.70
N ASP A 202 1.75 10.80 -33.53
CA ASP A 202 1.73 11.01 -34.98
C ASP A 202 0.99 12.31 -35.36
N ALA A 203 -0.07 12.66 -34.63
CA ALA A 203 -0.83 13.91 -34.86
C ALA A 203 -0.06 15.18 -34.41
N ALA A 204 0.99 15.05 -33.61
CA ALA A 204 1.80 16.17 -33.16
C ALA A 204 2.96 16.47 -34.13
N ASP A 205 3.25 15.54 -35.07
CA ASP A 205 4.29 15.68 -36.08
C ASP A 205 3.75 16.23 -37.45
N GLU A 206 2.42 16.44 -37.58
CA GLU A 206 1.73 17.11 -38.68
C GLU A 206 1.43 18.61 -38.34
#